data_6d7f8b112fdd3ac46bb0369320946088
#
_entry.id   6d7f8b112fdd3ac46bb0369320946088
#
_cell.length_a   1.000
_cell.length_b   1.000
_cell.length_c   1.000
_cell.angle_alpha   90.00
_cell.angle_beta   90.00
_cell.angle_gamma   90.00
#
_symmetry.space_group_name_H-M   'P 1'
#
loop_
_entity.id
_entity.type
_entity.pdbx_description
1 polymer ?
#
loop_
_entity_poly.entity_id
_entity_poly.type
_entity_poly.pdbx_seq_one_letter_code
_entity_poly.pdbx_strand_id
1 'polypeptide(L)'
;MGFRNTLTSMIGTGLALRRLIEKHGFDIVHVNGSADHRIAMLATMGLGRDSPCIVFTKHNDLPARGVTTWFKGKLGTDSVICVSAYTRRRLAQTVYGRKVNRVVRHGIDLGRFAPVSAAAVSRIRSRFLPGIPEDALVVGSVAGMDDNKGWLDMVTAVAMLPDSLRKRVHIVLAGQLPDATQRSRVAALGMTRQVTYTGMLRDVRPAVALMDVGFVLSQRETLSFACREMMAMGKPVIVSDTGGLPENVTPGEDGWLVPPGGHGYIAQLLMLLLCNPSEVERAGAAARVKSEAEFSLQIFASRTEAVYVECLSRVSPLVAEKGLAQRVARGRAASSAS
;
A
#
# COMPACT_ATOMS: atom_id res chain seq x y z
N MET A 1 -22.08 -9.75 3.02
CA MET A 1 -22.62 -10.79 2.11
C MET A 1 -21.46 -11.52 1.45
N GLY A 2 -21.30 -12.83 1.71
CA GLY A 2 -20.25 -13.63 1.07
C GLY A 2 -20.58 -13.88 -0.40
N PHE A 3 -19.74 -13.34 -1.29
CA PHE A 3 -19.90 -13.46 -2.72
C PHE A 3 -19.53 -14.90 -3.17
N ARG A 4 -20.49 -15.70 -3.60
CA ARG A 4 -20.21 -16.98 -4.26
C ARG A 4 -19.97 -16.70 -5.76
N ASN A 5 -18.80 -17.03 -6.26
CA ASN A 5 -18.38 -16.87 -7.67
C ASN A 5 -19.12 -17.82 -8.63
N THR A 6 -20.43 -17.99 -8.49
CA THR A 6 -21.26 -18.77 -9.40
C THR A 6 -21.85 -17.87 -10.47
N LEU A 7 -22.04 -18.38 -11.68
CA LEU A 7 -22.56 -17.61 -12.82
C LEU A 7 -23.95 -17.02 -12.49
N THR A 8 -24.81 -17.78 -11.82
CA THR A 8 -26.13 -17.32 -11.37
C THR A 8 -26.06 -16.16 -10.39
N SER A 9 -25.14 -16.23 -9.41
CA SER A 9 -24.90 -15.12 -8.46
C SER A 9 -24.37 -13.87 -9.15
N MET A 10 -23.52 -14.02 -10.16
CA MET A 10 -23.00 -12.88 -10.94
C MET A 10 -24.08 -12.20 -11.76
N ILE A 11 -24.95 -12.95 -12.42
CA ILE A 11 -26.08 -12.41 -13.20
C ILE A 11 -27.05 -11.68 -12.28
N GLY A 12 -27.47 -12.31 -11.16
CA GLY A 12 -28.36 -11.68 -10.20
C GLY A 12 -27.80 -10.38 -9.61
N THR A 13 -26.51 -10.37 -9.25
CA THR A 13 -25.85 -9.15 -8.75
C THR A 13 -25.72 -8.09 -9.86
N GLY A 14 -25.44 -8.50 -11.10
CA GLY A 14 -25.39 -7.60 -12.24
C GLY A 14 -26.75 -6.90 -12.49
N LEU A 15 -27.85 -7.65 -12.46
CA LEU A 15 -29.20 -7.09 -12.60
C LEU A 15 -29.57 -6.16 -11.41
N ALA A 16 -29.16 -6.51 -10.20
CA ALA A 16 -29.37 -5.63 -9.04
C ALA A 16 -28.58 -4.32 -9.17
N LEU A 17 -27.31 -4.39 -9.59
CA LEU A 17 -26.50 -3.20 -9.87
C LEU A 17 -27.10 -2.35 -11.01
N ARG A 18 -27.56 -2.98 -12.07
CA ARG A 18 -28.24 -2.28 -13.17
C ARG A 18 -29.44 -1.47 -12.68
N ARG A 19 -30.33 -2.08 -11.89
CA ARG A 19 -31.49 -1.38 -11.31
C ARG A 19 -31.08 -0.18 -10.46
N LEU A 20 -29.98 -0.29 -9.71
CA LEU A 20 -29.42 0.82 -8.93
C LEU A 20 -28.90 1.94 -9.84
N ILE A 21 -28.20 1.60 -10.93
CA ILE A 21 -27.71 2.57 -11.92
C ILE A 21 -28.88 3.31 -12.54
N GLU A 22 -29.87 2.59 -13.05
CA GLU A 22 -31.07 3.15 -13.69
C GLU A 22 -31.88 4.02 -12.71
N LYS A 23 -32.02 3.57 -11.45
CA LYS A 23 -32.77 4.30 -10.41
C LYS A 23 -32.12 5.61 -9.98
N HIS A 24 -30.78 5.62 -9.86
CA HIS A 24 -30.05 6.73 -9.25
C HIS A 24 -29.27 7.59 -10.25
N GLY A 25 -29.15 7.15 -11.52
CA GLY A 25 -28.43 7.88 -12.57
C GLY A 25 -26.95 8.09 -12.22
N PHE A 26 -26.24 7.05 -11.80
CA PHE A 26 -24.82 7.18 -11.48
C PHE A 26 -24.01 7.48 -12.76
N ASP A 27 -23.14 8.49 -12.68
CA ASP A 27 -22.24 8.85 -13.79
C ASP A 27 -20.98 7.96 -13.84
N ILE A 28 -20.60 7.36 -12.69
CA ILE A 28 -19.37 6.57 -12.55
C ILE A 28 -19.64 5.30 -11.74
N VAL A 29 -19.11 4.19 -12.21
CA VAL A 29 -18.94 2.95 -11.46
C VAL A 29 -17.47 2.65 -11.30
N HIS A 30 -16.95 2.73 -10.06
CA HIS A 30 -15.55 2.45 -9.77
C HIS A 30 -15.40 1.02 -9.24
N VAL A 31 -14.57 0.21 -9.90
CA VAL A 31 -14.35 -1.19 -9.59
C VAL A 31 -12.90 -1.44 -9.17
N ASN A 32 -12.71 -2.26 -8.13
CA ASN A 32 -11.42 -2.49 -7.49
C ASN A 32 -10.89 -3.92 -7.64
N GLY A 33 -11.72 -4.85 -8.10
CA GLY A 33 -11.37 -6.25 -8.26
C GLY A 33 -11.86 -6.87 -9.57
N SER A 34 -11.47 -8.10 -9.83
CA SER A 34 -11.82 -8.78 -11.08
C SER A 34 -13.26 -9.27 -11.10
N ALA A 35 -13.86 -9.53 -9.94
CA ALA A 35 -15.24 -10.00 -9.84
C ALA A 35 -16.23 -8.85 -10.00
N ASP A 36 -16.08 -7.78 -9.23
CA ASP A 36 -16.85 -6.55 -9.34
C ASP A 36 -16.77 -5.91 -10.72
N HIS A 37 -15.60 -5.97 -11.37
CA HIS A 37 -15.40 -5.51 -12.74
C HIS A 37 -16.28 -6.29 -13.74
N ARG A 38 -16.39 -7.63 -13.61
CA ARG A 38 -17.29 -8.41 -14.47
C ARG A 38 -18.75 -8.04 -14.24
N ILE A 39 -19.13 -7.83 -12.97
CA ILE A 39 -20.50 -7.45 -12.60
C ILE A 39 -20.85 -6.08 -13.17
N ALA A 40 -19.94 -5.09 -13.02
CA ALA A 40 -20.16 -3.76 -13.57
C ALA A 40 -20.31 -3.79 -15.09
N MET A 41 -19.45 -4.53 -15.80
CA MET A 41 -19.55 -4.72 -17.24
C MET A 41 -20.92 -5.31 -17.66
N LEU A 42 -21.38 -6.35 -16.95
CA LEU A 42 -22.68 -6.95 -17.25
C LEU A 42 -23.85 -6.01 -16.95
N ALA A 43 -23.76 -5.26 -15.85
CA ALA A 43 -24.81 -4.32 -15.45
C ALA A 43 -24.98 -3.16 -16.43
N THR A 44 -23.90 -2.73 -17.09
CA THR A 44 -23.90 -1.59 -18.01
C THR A 44 -24.13 -1.96 -19.47
N MET A 45 -24.05 -3.25 -19.82
CA MET A 45 -24.30 -3.70 -21.19
C MET A 45 -25.69 -3.30 -21.67
N GLY A 46 -25.74 -2.59 -22.81
CA GLY A 46 -27.00 -2.18 -23.45
C GLY A 46 -27.66 -0.93 -22.86
N LEU A 47 -27.05 -0.22 -21.90
CA LEU A 47 -27.56 1.07 -21.41
C LEU A 47 -27.33 2.24 -22.39
N GLY A 48 -26.51 2.05 -23.41
CA GLY A 48 -26.27 3.07 -24.41
C GLY A 48 -25.66 4.36 -23.83
N ARG A 49 -26.30 5.51 -24.09
CA ARG A 49 -25.84 6.83 -23.63
C ARG A 49 -26.02 7.04 -22.11
N ASP A 50 -26.88 6.26 -21.47
CA ASP A 50 -27.13 6.32 -20.01
C ASP A 50 -26.16 5.43 -19.22
N SER A 51 -25.19 4.82 -19.89
CA SER A 51 -24.16 3.99 -19.26
C SER A 51 -23.20 4.85 -18.45
N PRO A 52 -22.98 4.55 -17.17
CA PRO A 52 -21.91 5.21 -16.39
C PRO A 52 -20.53 4.87 -16.94
N CYS A 53 -19.57 5.78 -16.73
CA CYS A 53 -18.16 5.49 -16.92
C CYS A 53 -17.69 4.40 -15.96
N ILE A 54 -17.02 3.37 -16.47
CA ILE A 54 -16.37 2.34 -15.64
C ILE A 54 -14.91 2.70 -15.43
N VAL A 55 -14.56 3.03 -14.19
CA VAL A 55 -13.18 3.26 -13.75
C VAL A 55 -12.69 2.01 -13.05
N PHE A 56 -11.58 1.45 -13.50
CA PHE A 56 -10.97 0.25 -12.90
C PHE A 56 -9.67 0.57 -12.19
N THR A 57 -9.56 0.26 -10.88
CA THR A 57 -8.27 0.33 -10.17
C THR A 57 -7.58 -1.03 -10.16
N LYS A 58 -6.36 -1.05 -10.67
CA LYS A 58 -5.47 -2.21 -10.66
C LYS A 58 -4.57 -2.17 -9.43
N HIS A 59 -4.91 -3.01 -8.42
CA HIS A 59 -4.21 -3.08 -7.13
C HIS A 59 -3.04 -4.09 -7.08
N ASN A 60 -3.05 -5.11 -7.93
CA ASN A 60 -2.10 -6.20 -7.88
C ASN A 60 -1.32 -6.36 -9.17
N ASP A 61 -0.23 -7.14 -9.14
CA ASP A 61 0.64 -7.41 -10.27
C ASP A 61 0.22 -8.64 -11.10
N LEU A 62 -0.91 -9.27 -10.76
CA LEU A 62 -1.42 -10.42 -11.51
C LEU A 62 -1.57 -10.09 -12.99
N PRO A 63 -1.18 -11.01 -13.90
CA PRO A 63 -1.25 -10.76 -15.34
C PRO A 63 -2.66 -10.41 -15.79
N ALA A 64 -2.77 -9.31 -16.54
CA ALA A 64 -4.02 -8.89 -17.19
C ALA A 64 -4.13 -9.53 -18.57
N ARG A 65 -4.26 -10.86 -18.63
CA ARG A 65 -4.29 -11.66 -19.86
C ARG A 65 -5.54 -12.53 -19.94
N GLY A 66 -5.83 -13.06 -21.12
CA GLY A 66 -6.94 -13.96 -21.39
C GLY A 66 -8.20 -13.27 -21.91
N VAL A 67 -9.12 -14.09 -22.43
CA VAL A 67 -10.33 -13.63 -23.15
C VAL A 67 -11.24 -12.77 -22.27
N THR A 68 -11.49 -13.18 -21.04
CA THR A 68 -12.32 -12.42 -20.09
C THR A 68 -11.72 -11.04 -19.77
N THR A 69 -10.39 -10.94 -19.69
CA THR A 69 -9.70 -9.67 -19.49
C THR A 69 -9.81 -8.77 -20.71
N TRP A 70 -9.74 -9.35 -21.91
CA TRP A 70 -9.93 -8.63 -23.16
C TRP A 70 -11.33 -8.01 -23.22
N PHE A 71 -12.37 -8.79 -22.94
CA PHE A 71 -13.75 -8.28 -22.93
C PHE A 71 -13.94 -7.17 -21.88
N LYS A 72 -13.45 -7.34 -20.65
CA LYS A 72 -13.51 -6.30 -19.62
C LYS A 72 -12.82 -5.01 -20.07
N GLY A 73 -11.64 -5.13 -20.66
CA GLY A 73 -10.89 -3.97 -21.13
C GLY A 73 -11.55 -3.28 -22.32
N LYS A 74 -12.16 -4.01 -23.22
CA LYS A 74 -12.80 -3.45 -24.43
C LYS A 74 -14.17 -2.83 -24.13
N LEU A 75 -15.03 -3.56 -23.41
CA LEU A 75 -16.46 -3.26 -23.25
C LEU A 75 -16.81 -2.74 -21.84
N GLY A 76 -15.99 -3.00 -20.84
CA GLY A 76 -16.28 -2.68 -19.45
C GLY A 76 -15.25 -1.80 -18.78
N THR A 77 -14.51 -0.95 -19.53
CA THR A 77 -13.51 -0.05 -18.93
C THR A 77 -13.36 1.20 -19.79
N ASP A 78 -13.55 2.34 -19.18
CA ASP A 78 -13.33 3.64 -19.80
C ASP A 78 -12.01 4.24 -19.36
N SER A 79 -11.70 4.10 -18.07
CA SER A 79 -10.47 4.62 -17.44
C SER A 79 -9.84 3.61 -16.50
N VAL A 80 -8.50 3.67 -16.35
CA VAL A 80 -7.75 2.79 -15.46
C VAL A 80 -6.93 3.62 -14.49
N ILE A 81 -7.05 3.31 -13.21
CA ILE A 81 -6.16 3.78 -12.15
C ILE A 81 -5.15 2.69 -11.86
N CYS A 82 -3.87 3.02 -11.94
CA CYS A 82 -2.76 2.17 -11.51
C CYS A 82 -2.21 2.67 -10.18
N VAL A 83 -2.04 1.78 -9.22
CA VAL A 83 -1.55 2.15 -7.89
C VAL A 83 -0.07 2.55 -7.87
N SER A 84 0.66 2.28 -8.96
CA SER A 84 2.08 2.62 -9.12
C SER A 84 2.44 2.75 -10.61
N ALA A 85 3.56 3.41 -10.90
CA ALA A 85 4.13 3.45 -12.25
C ALA A 85 4.53 2.05 -12.73
N TYR A 86 5.00 1.19 -11.83
CA TYR A 86 5.25 -0.22 -12.09
C TYR A 86 3.98 -0.91 -12.63
N THR A 87 2.85 -0.78 -11.94
CA THR A 87 1.57 -1.36 -12.38
C THR A 87 1.16 -0.81 -13.73
N ARG A 88 1.34 0.50 -13.97
CA ARG A 88 1.05 1.13 -15.26
C ARG A 88 1.90 0.56 -16.39
N ARG A 89 3.22 0.39 -16.18
CA ARG A 89 4.12 -0.23 -17.17
C ARG A 89 3.68 -1.66 -17.51
N ARG A 90 3.29 -2.44 -16.49
CA ARG A 90 2.76 -3.81 -16.69
C ARG A 90 1.48 -3.86 -17.52
N LEU A 91 0.60 -2.86 -17.39
CA LEU A 91 -0.65 -2.78 -18.15
C LEU A 91 -0.46 -2.21 -19.56
N ALA A 92 0.61 -1.49 -19.83
CA ALA A 92 0.82 -0.80 -21.11
C ALA A 92 0.73 -1.73 -22.33
N GLN A 93 1.18 -2.99 -22.19
CA GLN A 93 1.15 -4.02 -23.22
C GLN A 93 -0.14 -4.85 -23.25
N THR A 94 -1.17 -4.44 -22.52
CA THR A 94 -2.45 -5.15 -22.45
C THR A 94 -3.57 -4.31 -23.09
N VAL A 95 -4.77 -4.88 -23.15
CA VAL A 95 -5.97 -4.16 -23.59
C VAL A 95 -6.21 -2.86 -22.81
N TYR A 96 -5.76 -2.78 -21.55
CA TYR A 96 -5.89 -1.59 -20.71
C TYR A 96 -4.89 -0.47 -21.08
N GLY A 97 -3.78 -0.77 -21.74
CA GLY A 97 -2.78 0.23 -22.11
C GLY A 97 -3.29 1.28 -23.10
N ARG A 98 -4.37 0.98 -23.83
CA ARG A 98 -5.03 1.90 -24.76
C ARG A 98 -6.10 2.78 -24.10
N LYS A 99 -6.39 2.57 -22.82
CA LYS A 99 -7.37 3.37 -22.06
C LYS A 99 -6.69 4.56 -21.39
N VAL A 100 -7.48 5.51 -20.92
CA VAL A 100 -6.95 6.54 -19.99
C VAL A 100 -6.36 5.82 -18.81
N ASN A 101 -5.08 6.04 -18.58
CA ASN A 101 -4.32 5.28 -17.61
C ASN A 101 -3.51 6.25 -16.74
N ARG A 102 -3.91 6.42 -15.49
CA ARG A 102 -3.32 7.34 -14.53
C ARG A 102 -2.74 6.59 -13.34
N VAL A 103 -1.60 7.08 -12.86
CA VAL A 103 -1.04 6.60 -11.60
C VAL A 103 -1.64 7.40 -10.45
N VAL A 104 -2.39 6.71 -9.59
CA VAL A 104 -2.92 7.28 -8.36
C VAL A 104 -2.51 6.36 -7.22
N ARG A 105 -1.46 6.77 -6.50
CA ARG A 105 -0.94 6.03 -5.35
C ARG A 105 -1.87 6.17 -4.17
N HIS A 106 -2.07 5.09 -3.39
CA HIS A 106 -2.94 5.10 -2.22
C HIS A 106 -2.53 6.14 -1.20
N GLY A 107 -3.53 6.79 -0.58
CA GLY A 107 -3.32 7.72 0.53
C GLY A 107 -3.27 7.02 1.87
N ILE A 108 -2.65 7.70 2.84
CA ILE A 108 -2.59 7.33 4.26
C ILE A 108 -3.28 8.42 5.08
N ASP A 109 -4.00 8.01 6.11
CA ASP A 109 -4.52 8.93 7.12
C ASP A 109 -3.36 9.42 8.00
N LEU A 110 -2.82 10.59 7.68
CA LEU A 110 -1.65 11.16 8.34
C LEU A 110 -1.95 11.64 9.77
N GLY A 111 -3.21 11.87 10.12
CA GLY A 111 -3.63 12.15 11.49
C GLY A 111 -3.62 10.88 12.34
N ARG A 112 -4.07 9.78 11.79
CA ARG A 112 -4.02 8.46 12.43
C ARG A 112 -2.58 7.91 12.51
N PHE A 113 -1.81 8.01 11.44
CA PHE A 113 -0.40 7.58 11.37
C PHE A 113 0.52 8.78 11.56
N ALA A 114 0.47 9.36 12.76
CA ALA A 114 1.34 10.43 13.19
C ALA A 114 2.45 9.92 14.12
N PRO A 115 3.63 10.56 14.15
CA PRO A 115 4.64 10.26 15.15
C PRO A 115 4.08 10.37 16.56
N VAL A 116 4.53 9.51 17.45
CA VAL A 116 4.12 9.51 18.85
C VAL A 116 5.23 10.08 19.74
N SER A 117 4.87 10.60 20.91
CA SER A 117 5.84 11.17 21.85
C SER A 117 6.79 10.11 22.42
N ALA A 118 8.00 10.50 22.79
CA ALA A 118 9.00 9.62 23.40
C ALA A 118 8.45 8.92 24.65
N ALA A 119 7.67 9.61 25.48
CA ALA A 119 7.02 9.01 26.65
C ALA A 119 6.01 7.91 26.28
N ALA A 120 5.29 8.04 25.16
CA ALA A 120 4.41 7.01 24.68
C ALA A 120 5.20 5.82 24.12
N VAL A 121 6.29 6.06 23.38
CA VAL A 121 7.20 5.02 22.89
C VAL A 121 7.77 4.22 24.05
N SER A 122 8.26 4.85 25.12
CA SER A 122 8.80 4.19 26.29
C SER A 122 7.78 3.25 26.97
N ARG A 123 6.52 3.70 27.13
CA ARG A 123 5.43 2.84 27.66
C ARG A 123 5.11 1.65 26.75
N ILE A 124 5.13 1.83 25.44
CA ILE A 124 4.89 0.75 24.49
C ILE A 124 6.07 -0.24 24.55
N ARG A 125 7.31 0.28 24.59
CA ARG A 125 8.53 -0.52 24.64
C ARG A 125 8.58 -1.43 25.87
N SER A 126 8.29 -0.91 27.06
CA SER A 126 8.26 -1.71 28.28
C SER A 126 7.26 -2.86 28.24
N ARG A 127 6.17 -2.71 27.46
CA ARG A 127 5.15 -3.76 27.29
C ARG A 127 5.53 -4.81 26.26
N PHE A 128 6.06 -4.40 25.10
CA PHE A 128 6.31 -5.31 23.96
C PHE A 128 7.74 -5.82 23.88
N LEU A 129 8.70 -5.10 24.46
CA LEU A 129 10.14 -5.39 24.41
C LEU A 129 10.78 -5.42 25.83
N PRO A 130 10.20 -6.17 26.78
CA PRO A 130 10.77 -6.23 28.12
C PRO A 130 12.17 -6.85 28.06
N GLY A 131 13.16 -6.17 28.67
CA GLY A 131 14.55 -6.64 28.73
C GLY A 131 15.38 -6.42 27.46
N ILE A 132 14.83 -5.77 26.42
CA ILE A 132 15.64 -5.33 25.28
C ILE A 132 16.31 -4.00 25.63
N PRO A 133 17.65 -3.87 25.47
CA PRO A 133 18.38 -2.65 25.79
C PRO A 133 17.79 -1.43 25.06
N GLU A 134 17.79 -0.28 25.74
CA GLU A 134 17.21 0.95 25.18
C GLU A 134 17.96 1.45 23.95
N ASP A 135 19.28 1.20 23.88
CA ASP A 135 20.17 1.54 22.76
C ASP A 135 20.17 0.50 21.64
N ALA A 136 19.36 -0.56 21.73
CA ALA A 136 19.21 -1.52 20.65
C ALA A 136 18.47 -0.90 19.47
N LEU A 137 19.03 -1.04 18.27
CA LEU A 137 18.38 -0.69 17.01
C LEU A 137 17.20 -1.64 16.76
N VAL A 138 15.99 -1.11 16.81
CA VAL A 138 14.78 -1.89 16.54
C VAL A 138 14.40 -1.77 15.07
N VAL A 139 14.56 -2.85 14.33
CA VAL A 139 14.08 -2.94 12.94
C VAL A 139 12.77 -3.71 12.89
N GLY A 140 11.79 -3.28 12.09
CA GLY A 140 10.51 -3.97 12.14
C GLY A 140 9.67 -3.88 10.88
N SER A 141 8.63 -4.73 10.82
CA SER A 141 7.69 -4.77 9.71
C SER A 141 6.27 -5.02 10.19
N VAL A 142 5.33 -4.32 9.57
CA VAL A 142 3.88 -4.53 9.70
C VAL A 142 3.27 -5.05 8.40
N ALA A 143 4.10 -5.52 7.46
CA ALA A 143 3.65 -6.02 6.16
C ALA A 143 3.06 -7.44 6.22
N GLY A 144 3.12 -8.10 7.38
CA GLY A 144 2.67 -9.48 7.58
C GLY A 144 3.81 -10.50 7.50
N MET A 145 3.46 -11.77 7.77
CA MET A 145 4.40 -12.90 7.92
C MET A 145 4.37 -13.87 6.72
N ASP A 146 3.77 -13.47 5.60
CA ASP A 146 3.85 -14.24 4.36
C ASP A 146 5.30 -14.26 3.85
N ASP A 147 5.78 -15.39 3.34
CA ASP A 147 7.17 -15.54 2.87
C ASP A 147 7.51 -14.56 1.75
N ASN A 148 6.51 -14.17 0.94
CA ASN A 148 6.69 -13.10 -0.07
C ASN A 148 7.08 -11.75 0.52
N LYS A 149 6.86 -11.52 1.83
CA LYS A 149 7.14 -10.22 2.50
C LYS A 149 8.59 -10.06 2.94
N GLY A 150 9.42 -11.10 2.80
CA GLY A 150 10.85 -11.06 3.04
C GLY A 150 11.25 -10.81 4.50
N TRP A 151 10.36 -11.08 5.46
CA TRP A 151 10.67 -10.91 6.88
C TRP A 151 11.86 -11.79 7.31
N LEU A 152 12.00 -12.99 6.71
CA LEU A 152 13.11 -13.89 6.99
C LEU A 152 14.44 -13.40 6.39
N ASP A 153 14.39 -12.61 5.31
CA ASP A 153 15.59 -11.98 4.73
C ASP A 153 16.23 -11.01 5.74
N MET A 154 15.41 -10.25 6.50
CA MET A 154 15.90 -9.42 7.59
C MET A 154 16.52 -10.25 8.72
N VAL A 155 15.85 -11.34 9.15
CA VAL A 155 16.39 -12.24 10.18
C VAL A 155 17.74 -12.84 9.74
N THR A 156 17.83 -13.28 8.49
CA THR A 156 19.07 -13.81 7.91
C THR A 156 20.18 -12.76 7.88
N ALA A 157 19.86 -11.55 7.48
CA ALA A 157 20.83 -10.46 7.42
C ALA A 157 21.38 -10.10 8.83
N VAL A 158 20.50 -10.01 9.84
CA VAL A 158 20.93 -9.78 11.23
C VAL A 158 21.78 -10.94 11.75
N ALA A 159 21.46 -12.19 11.40
CA ALA A 159 22.28 -13.35 11.77
C ALA A 159 23.69 -13.30 11.18
N MET A 160 23.90 -12.64 10.05
CA MET A 160 25.22 -12.44 9.42
C MET A 160 26.09 -11.40 10.12
N LEU A 161 25.53 -10.57 11.01
CA LEU A 161 26.30 -9.58 11.73
C LEU A 161 27.28 -10.22 12.72
N PRO A 162 28.45 -9.59 12.99
CA PRO A 162 29.30 -9.97 14.11
C PRO A 162 28.51 -10.01 15.41
N ASP A 163 28.83 -10.92 16.31
CA ASP A 163 28.09 -11.16 17.58
C ASP A 163 27.88 -9.89 18.39
N SER A 164 28.90 -9.02 18.45
CA SER A 164 28.83 -7.75 19.17
C SER A 164 27.79 -6.79 18.60
N LEU A 165 27.62 -6.77 17.30
CA LEU A 165 26.63 -5.92 16.61
C LEU A 165 25.26 -6.59 16.56
N ARG A 166 25.20 -7.90 16.35
CA ARG A 166 23.96 -8.67 16.32
C ARG A 166 23.14 -8.51 17.60
N LYS A 167 23.79 -8.48 18.76
CA LYS A 167 23.15 -8.26 20.06
C LYS A 167 22.54 -6.87 20.22
N ARG A 168 22.95 -5.91 19.41
CA ARG A 168 22.43 -4.55 19.39
C ARG A 168 21.27 -4.35 18.40
N VAL A 169 20.84 -5.39 17.69
CA VAL A 169 19.69 -5.33 16.78
C VAL A 169 18.56 -6.19 17.32
N HIS A 170 17.35 -5.64 17.34
CA HIS A 170 16.15 -6.37 17.66
C HIS A 170 15.11 -6.26 16.54
N ILE A 171 14.41 -7.35 16.23
CA ILE A 171 13.45 -7.41 15.12
C ILE A 171 12.03 -7.48 15.69
N VAL A 172 11.14 -6.60 15.23
CA VAL A 172 9.71 -6.60 15.59
C VAL A 172 8.88 -6.95 14.36
N LEU A 173 8.10 -8.02 14.44
CA LEU A 173 7.27 -8.51 13.35
C LEU A 173 5.79 -8.52 13.76
N ALA A 174 4.97 -7.74 13.05
CA ALA A 174 3.52 -7.72 13.24
C ALA A 174 2.82 -8.45 12.10
N GLY A 175 1.90 -9.35 12.46
CA GLY A 175 1.16 -10.16 11.52
C GLY A 175 0.73 -11.48 12.16
N GLN A 176 0.44 -12.49 11.35
CA GLN A 176 0.17 -13.83 11.85
C GLN A 176 1.38 -14.36 12.65
N LEU A 177 1.11 -15.09 13.71
CA LEU A 177 2.20 -15.75 14.44
C LEU A 177 2.88 -16.78 13.52
N PRO A 178 4.22 -16.92 13.62
CA PRO A 178 4.95 -17.89 12.80
C PRO A 178 4.50 -19.32 13.12
N ASP A 179 4.40 -20.13 12.11
CA ASP A 179 4.17 -21.57 12.25
C ASP A 179 5.44 -22.29 12.77
N ALA A 180 5.36 -23.61 12.97
CA ALA A 180 6.46 -24.40 13.47
C ALA A 180 7.69 -24.36 12.53
N THR A 181 7.46 -24.40 11.22
CA THR A 181 8.53 -24.35 10.21
C THR A 181 9.23 -23.00 10.22
N GLN A 182 8.49 -21.90 10.27
CA GLN A 182 9.01 -20.56 10.35
C GLN A 182 9.83 -20.34 11.63
N ARG A 183 9.33 -20.82 12.79
CA ARG A 183 10.09 -20.80 14.07
C ARG A 183 11.38 -21.59 14.00
N SER A 184 11.35 -22.80 13.40
CA SER A 184 12.53 -23.61 13.24
C SER A 184 13.59 -22.94 12.36
N ARG A 185 13.21 -22.23 11.30
CA ARG A 185 14.12 -21.44 10.46
C ARG A 185 14.81 -20.33 11.27
N VAL A 186 14.08 -19.60 12.10
CA VAL A 186 14.64 -18.55 12.98
C VAL A 186 15.57 -19.15 14.03
N ALA A 187 15.20 -20.30 14.63
CA ALA A 187 16.03 -21.00 15.59
C ALA A 187 17.33 -21.53 15.00
N ALA A 188 17.29 -22.08 13.78
CA ALA A 188 18.47 -22.53 13.06
C ALA A 188 19.49 -21.40 12.77
N LEU A 189 19.01 -20.15 12.65
CA LEU A 189 19.84 -18.97 12.54
C LEU A 189 20.35 -18.43 13.90
N GLY A 190 19.95 -19.05 15.02
CA GLY A 190 20.30 -18.57 16.37
C GLY A 190 19.60 -17.27 16.78
N MET A 191 18.50 -16.89 16.10
CA MET A 191 17.88 -15.57 16.21
C MET A 191 16.63 -15.52 17.10
N THR A 192 16.32 -16.61 17.81
CA THR A 192 15.08 -16.71 18.62
C THR A 192 14.92 -15.58 19.65
N ARG A 193 16.01 -15.10 20.24
CA ARG A 193 15.98 -14.04 21.25
C ARG A 193 15.93 -12.62 20.65
N GLN A 194 16.29 -12.46 19.39
CA GLN A 194 16.34 -11.19 18.69
C GLN A 194 15.06 -10.85 17.95
N VAL A 195 14.05 -11.74 17.95
CA VAL A 195 12.80 -11.55 17.22
C VAL A 195 11.60 -11.54 18.17
N THR A 196 10.84 -10.47 18.15
CA THR A 196 9.53 -10.35 18.81
C THR A 196 8.41 -10.42 17.78
N TYR A 197 7.46 -11.32 17.99
CA TYR A 197 6.24 -11.45 17.20
C TYR A 197 5.07 -10.86 17.97
N THR A 198 4.44 -9.82 17.43
CA THR A 198 3.31 -9.18 18.11
C THR A 198 1.99 -9.91 17.91
N GLY A 199 1.91 -10.84 16.94
CA GLY A 199 0.66 -11.40 16.48
C GLY A 199 -0.14 -10.39 15.62
N MET A 200 -1.36 -10.78 15.27
CA MET A 200 -2.30 -9.91 14.54
C MET A 200 -2.76 -8.76 15.45
N LEU A 201 -2.47 -7.54 15.04
CA LEU A 201 -2.88 -6.33 15.75
C LEU A 201 -4.08 -5.68 15.05
N ARG A 202 -5.08 -5.22 15.84
CA ARG A 202 -6.14 -4.37 15.31
C ARG A 202 -5.64 -2.97 14.93
N ASP A 203 -4.58 -2.54 15.59
CA ASP A 203 -3.90 -1.28 15.35
C ASP A 203 -2.39 -1.54 15.34
N VAL A 204 -1.75 -1.30 14.20
CA VAL A 204 -0.32 -1.54 14.01
C VAL A 204 0.56 -0.41 14.54
N ARG A 205 -0.02 0.76 14.85
CA ARG A 205 0.74 1.94 15.27
C ARG A 205 1.63 1.71 16.50
N PRO A 206 1.22 0.96 17.54
CA PRO A 206 2.12 0.63 18.62
C PRO A 206 3.36 -0.16 18.16
N ALA A 207 3.20 -1.11 17.24
CA ALA A 207 4.34 -1.85 16.69
C ALA A 207 5.26 -0.94 15.86
N VAL A 208 4.69 -0.06 15.01
CA VAL A 208 5.47 0.92 14.24
C VAL A 208 6.20 1.91 15.17
N ALA A 209 5.56 2.34 16.25
CA ALA A 209 6.18 3.26 17.21
C ALA A 209 7.46 2.70 17.86
N LEU A 210 7.54 1.37 18.04
CA LEU A 210 8.72 0.70 18.60
C LEU A 210 9.92 0.68 17.66
N MET A 211 9.69 0.79 16.36
CA MET A 211 10.74 0.67 15.35
C MET A 211 11.57 1.95 15.28
N ASP A 212 12.86 1.80 15.08
CA ASP A 212 13.74 2.87 14.62
C ASP A 212 13.76 2.88 13.09
N VAL A 213 13.77 1.70 12.47
CA VAL A 213 13.76 1.51 11.02
C VAL A 213 12.68 0.50 10.65
N GLY A 214 11.80 0.87 9.74
CA GLY A 214 10.85 -0.05 9.13
C GLY A 214 11.48 -0.87 8.01
N PHE A 215 10.88 -2.00 7.64
CA PHE A 215 11.28 -2.69 6.42
C PHE A 215 10.11 -3.37 5.70
N VAL A 216 10.23 -3.45 4.36
CA VAL A 216 9.37 -4.24 3.47
C VAL A 216 10.26 -4.86 2.40
N LEU A 217 10.63 -6.12 2.59
CA LEU A 217 11.59 -6.84 1.73
C LEU A 217 10.87 -7.81 0.78
N SER A 218 9.68 -7.42 0.32
CA SER A 218 8.83 -8.28 -0.51
C SER A 218 9.53 -8.71 -1.79
N GLN A 219 9.28 -9.97 -2.20
CA GLN A 219 9.72 -10.49 -3.49
C GLN A 219 8.86 -9.93 -4.65
N ARG A 220 7.60 -9.61 -4.35
CA ARG A 220 6.66 -8.96 -5.28
C ARG A 220 5.75 -8.01 -4.52
N GLU A 221 5.66 -6.78 -4.99
CA GLU A 221 4.81 -5.76 -4.39
C GLU A 221 4.37 -4.74 -5.45
N THR A 222 3.18 -4.18 -5.32
CA THR A 222 2.69 -3.12 -6.22
C THR A 222 2.88 -1.73 -5.68
N LEU A 223 2.82 -1.54 -4.36
CA LEU A 223 3.04 -0.25 -3.71
C LEU A 223 3.43 -0.38 -2.23
N SER A 224 2.67 -1.09 -1.41
CA SER A 224 2.77 -1.30 0.03
C SER A 224 2.20 -0.17 0.91
N PHE A 225 1.08 -0.48 1.57
CA PHE A 225 0.54 0.36 2.64
C PHE A 225 1.47 0.39 3.86
N ALA A 226 1.99 -0.77 4.28
CA ALA A 226 2.88 -0.89 5.43
C ALA A 226 4.11 0.04 5.33
N CYS A 227 4.72 0.14 4.14
CA CYS A 227 5.81 1.07 3.89
C CYS A 227 5.39 2.52 4.18
N ARG A 228 4.27 2.95 3.62
CA ARG A 228 3.76 4.32 3.76
C ARG A 228 3.28 4.64 5.19
N GLU A 229 2.69 3.67 5.87
CA GLU A 229 2.27 3.79 7.27
C GLU A 229 3.48 4.01 8.19
N MET A 230 4.56 3.26 7.98
CA MET A 230 5.81 3.44 8.72
C MET A 230 6.45 4.80 8.43
N MET A 231 6.56 5.20 7.16
CA MET A 231 7.09 6.52 6.76
C MET A 231 6.24 7.66 7.32
N ALA A 232 4.92 7.55 7.31
CA ALA A 232 4.01 8.53 7.88
C ALA A 232 4.22 8.72 9.39
N MET A 233 4.64 7.69 10.10
CA MET A 233 5.02 7.77 11.53
C MET A 233 6.47 8.22 11.75
N GLY A 234 7.15 8.72 10.71
CA GLY A 234 8.53 9.21 10.79
C GLY A 234 9.57 8.09 10.88
N LYS A 235 9.26 6.88 10.40
CA LYS A 235 10.23 5.78 10.37
C LYS A 235 10.82 5.66 8.97
N PRO A 236 12.15 5.76 8.82
CA PRO A 236 12.81 5.46 7.55
C PRO A 236 12.64 3.97 7.24
N VAL A 237 12.66 3.59 5.97
CA VAL A 237 12.35 2.22 5.57
C VAL A 237 13.44 1.60 4.71
N ILE A 238 13.71 0.31 4.94
CA ILE A 238 14.51 -0.52 4.03
C ILE A 238 13.52 -1.30 3.17
N VAL A 239 13.58 -1.10 1.85
CA VAL A 239 12.70 -1.79 0.92
C VAL A 239 13.48 -2.53 -0.16
N SER A 240 12.94 -3.66 -0.64
CA SER A 240 13.52 -4.36 -1.78
C SER A 240 13.30 -3.57 -3.07
N ASP A 241 14.29 -3.59 -3.98
CA ASP A 241 14.20 -3.02 -5.33
C ASP A 241 13.34 -3.92 -6.22
N THR A 242 12.03 -3.97 -5.91
CA THR A 242 11.07 -4.78 -6.65
C THR A 242 9.71 -4.08 -6.80
N GLY A 243 9.10 -4.30 -7.94
CA GLY A 243 7.74 -3.85 -8.21
C GLY A 243 7.56 -2.35 -8.10
N GLY A 244 6.64 -1.94 -7.23
CA GLY A 244 6.35 -0.54 -6.93
C GLY A 244 6.95 -0.07 -5.59
N LEU A 245 7.69 -0.90 -4.87
CA LEU A 245 8.32 -0.50 -3.61
C LEU A 245 9.28 0.68 -3.75
N PRO A 246 10.17 0.72 -4.78
CA PRO A 246 11.08 1.85 -4.99
C PRO A 246 10.37 3.19 -5.16
N GLU A 247 9.10 3.17 -5.57
CA GLU A 247 8.33 4.41 -5.76
C GLU A 247 7.92 5.09 -4.43
N ASN A 248 8.14 4.46 -3.29
CA ASN A 248 7.84 5.02 -1.98
C ASN A 248 9.03 5.77 -1.37
N VAL A 249 10.26 5.41 -1.74
CA VAL A 249 11.48 5.94 -1.11
C VAL A 249 12.35 6.72 -2.08
N THR A 250 13.07 7.70 -1.55
CA THR A 250 14.22 8.35 -2.18
C THR A 250 15.46 7.79 -1.50
N PRO A 251 16.25 6.93 -2.19
CA PRO A 251 17.35 6.22 -1.56
C PRO A 251 18.36 7.16 -0.91
N GLY A 252 18.71 6.90 0.36
CA GLY A 252 19.64 7.72 1.13
C GLY A 252 19.03 8.99 1.73
N GLU A 253 17.76 9.35 1.39
CA GLU A 253 17.07 10.50 1.99
C GLU A 253 16.07 10.06 3.06
N ASP A 254 15.09 9.24 2.68
CA ASP A 254 13.96 8.84 3.53
C ASP A 254 13.87 7.31 3.74
N GLY A 255 14.84 6.57 3.20
CA GLY A 255 14.95 5.13 3.28
C GLY A 255 16.03 4.58 2.36
N TRP A 256 16.09 3.26 2.23
CA TRP A 256 17.13 2.56 1.48
C TRP A 256 16.53 1.47 0.60
N LEU A 257 17.15 1.29 -0.58
CA LEU A 257 16.85 0.19 -1.49
C LEU A 257 17.90 -0.90 -1.36
N VAL A 258 17.45 -2.14 -1.32
CA VAL A 258 18.29 -3.32 -1.33
C VAL A 258 17.82 -4.31 -2.39
N PRO A 259 18.69 -5.10 -3.00
CA PRO A 259 18.28 -6.16 -3.91
C PRO A 259 17.35 -7.18 -3.19
N PRO A 260 16.31 -7.73 -3.84
CA PRO A 260 15.53 -8.84 -3.27
C PRO A 260 16.43 -10.00 -2.85
N GLY A 261 16.27 -10.50 -1.61
CA GLY A 261 17.14 -11.53 -1.05
C GLY A 261 18.59 -11.09 -0.77
N GLY A 262 18.87 -9.79 -0.84
CA GLY A 262 20.20 -9.22 -0.66
C GLY A 262 20.67 -9.16 0.80
N HIS A 263 20.77 -10.29 1.50
CA HIS A 263 21.07 -10.36 2.93
C HIS A 263 22.36 -9.62 3.29
N GLY A 264 23.42 -9.75 2.47
CA GLY A 264 24.71 -9.04 2.68
C GLY A 264 24.57 -7.52 2.60
N TYR A 265 23.77 -7.01 1.66
CA TYR A 265 23.50 -5.56 1.55
C TYR A 265 22.73 -5.04 2.77
N ILE A 266 21.75 -5.80 3.25
CA ILE A 266 21.00 -5.46 4.46
C ILE A 266 21.92 -5.46 5.67
N ALA A 267 22.79 -6.48 5.82
CA ALA A 267 23.74 -6.56 6.93
C ALA A 267 24.73 -5.38 6.93
N GLN A 268 25.29 -5.02 5.78
CA GLN A 268 26.18 -3.85 5.64
C GLN A 268 25.45 -2.55 6.00
N LEU A 269 24.20 -2.38 5.53
CA LEU A 269 23.38 -1.22 5.87
C LEU A 269 23.12 -1.15 7.37
N LEU A 270 22.75 -2.26 8.02
CA LEU A 270 22.55 -2.29 9.46
C LEU A 270 23.80 -1.93 10.26
N MET A 271 25.00 -2.37 9.81
CA MET A 271 26.26 -1.96 10.43
C MET A 271 26.47 -0.45 10.33
N LEU A 272 26.19 0.14 9.16
CA LEU A 272 26.30 1.58 8.97
C LEU A 272 25.32 2.34 9.89
N LEU A 273 24.07 1.91 10.01
CA LEU A 273 23.05 2.55 10.84
C LEU A 273 23.37 2.40 12.34
N LEU A 274 23.92 1.28 12.77
CA LEU A 274 24.39 1.09 14.14
C LEU A 274 25.56 2.02 14.52
N CYS A 275 26.40 2.37 13.54
CA CYS A 275 27.50 3.31 13.75
C CYS A 275 27.05 4.79 13.63
N ASN A 276 25.90 5.05 12.98
CA ASN A 276 25.43 6.40 12.70
C ASN A 276 23.93 6.55 13.07
N PRO A 277 23.57 6.60 14.34
CA PRO A 277 22.15 6.73 14.76
C PRO A 277 21.49 8.02 14.24
N SER A 278 22.24 9.11 14.10
CA SER A 278 21.73 10.37 13.53
C SER A 278 21.24 10.25 12.09
N GLU A 279 21.74 9.29 11.34
CA GLU A 279 21.28 8.99 9.98
C GLU A 279 19.84 8.41 10.01
N VAL A 280 19.52 7.57 11.00
CA VAL A 280 18.17 7.04 11.20
C VAL A 280 17.18 8.18 11.51
N GLU A 281 17.57 9.09 12.42
CA GLU A 281 16.74 10.24 12.80
C GLU A 281 16.51 11.17 11.61
N ARG A 282 17.58 11.50 10.87
CA ARG A 282 17.51 12.34 9.68
C ARG A 282 16.58 11.74 8.61
N ALA A 283 16.78 10.48 8.29
CA ALA A 283 15.99 9.78 7.29
C ALA A 283 14.53 9.61 7.73
N GLY A 284 14.28 9.42 9.03
CA GLY A 284 12.93 9.36 9.59
C GLY A 284 12.19 10.69 9.47
N ALA A 285 12.86 11.81 9.74
CA ALA A 285 12.29 13.15 9.55
C ALA A 285 11.95 13.39 8.06
N ALA A 286 12.84 13.02 7.15
CA ALA A 286 12.61 13.12 5.70
C ALA A 286 11.44 12.24 5.25
N ALA A 287 11.31 11.01 5.77
CA ALA A 287 10.19 10.11 5.49
C ALA A 287 8.84 10.72 5.90
N ARG A 288 8.78 11.41 7.04
CA ARG A 288 7.58 12.13 7.47
C ARG A 288 7.25 13.28 6.54
N VAL A 289 8.20 14.14 6.19
CA VAL A 289 8.03 15.27 5.27
C VAL A 289 7.49 14.78 3.92
N LYS A 290 8.09 13.74 3.35
CA LYS A 290 7.60 13.13 2.10
C LYS A 290 6.18 12.59 2.23
N SER A 291 5.86 11.95 3.36
CA SER A 291 4.51 11.43 3.60
C SER A 291 3.47 12.55 3.60
N GLU A 292 3.77 13.68 4.20
CA GLU A 292 2.91 14.88 4.20
C GLU A 292 2.74 15.46 2.80
N ALA A 293 3.82 15.51 2.02
CA ALA A 293 3.81 16.07 0.67
C ALA A 293 3.12 15.16 -0.36
N GLU A 294 3.16 13.82 -0.20
CA GLU A 294 2.77 12.90 -1.28
C GLU A 294 1.72 11.85 -0.91
N PHE A 295 1.58 11.49 0.38
CA PHE A 295 0.83 10.30 0.79
C PHE A 295 -0.51 10.61 1.47
N SER A 296 -0.93 11.85 1.58
CA SER A 296 -2.18 12.19 2.27
C SER A 296 -3.43 11.63 1.56
N LEU A 297 -4.49 11.35 2.33
CA LEU A 297 -5.80 10.98 1.79
C LEU A 297 -6.37 12.08 0.89
N GLN A 298 -6.09 13.35 1.17
CA GLN A 298 -6.53 14.50 0.37
C GLN A 298 -5.92 14.46 -1.03
N ILE A 299 -4.61 14.18 -1.14
CA ILE A 299 -3.92 14.04 -2.42
C ILE A 299 -4.46 12.85 -3.19
N PHE A 300 -4.68 11.71 -2.50
CA PHE A 300 -5.27 10.53 -3.12
C PHE A 300 -6.68 10.80 -3.66
N ALA A 301 -7.54 11.44 -2.86
CA ALA A 301 -8.91 11.79 -3.25
C ALA A 301 -8.91 12.74 -4.45
N SER A 302 -8.13 13.82 -4.39
CA SER A 302 -8.03 14.80 -5.48
C SER A 302 -7.54 14.19 -6.79
N ARG A 303 -6.52 13.32 -6.74
CA ARG A 303 -6.02 12.61 -7.93
C ARG A 303 -7.05 11.62 -8.49
N THR A 304 -7.77 10.92 -7.62
CA THR A 304 -8.85 10.00 -8.04
C THR A 304 -9.98 10.77 -8.70
N GLU A 305 -10.37 11.89 -8.10
CA GLU A 305 -11.39 12.79 -8.62
C GLU A 305 -11.02 13.35 -10.00
N ALA A 306 -9.77 13.72 -10.20
CA ALA A 306 -9.28 14.18 -11.51
C ALA A 306 -9.44 13.10 -12.59
N VAL A 307 -9.27 11.82 -12.26
CA VAL A 307 -9.54 10.71 -13.19
C VAL A 307 -11.01 10.61 -13.52
N TYR A 308 -11.90 10.82 -12.54
CA TYR A 308 -13.34 10.82 -12.78
C TYR A 308 -13.77 11.95 -13.73
N VAL A 309 -13.27 13.16 -13.49
CA VAL A 309 -13.54 14.31 -14.37
C VAL A 309 -13.04 14.05 -15.79
N GLU A 310 -11.83 13.52 -15.94
CA GLU A 310 -11.28 13.16 -17.25
C GLU A 310 -12.10 12.08 -17.95
N CYS A 311 -12.63 11.09 -17.20
CA CYS A 311 -13.48 10.05 -17.75
C CYS A 311 -14.80 10.64 -18.28
N LEU A 312 -15.47 11.45 -17.47
CA LEU A 312 -16.74 12.08 -17.82
C LEU A 312 -16.64 13.04 -18.99
N SER A 313 -15.57 13.83 -19.07
CA SER A 313 -15.36 14.78 -20.17
C SER A 313 -15.24 14.11 -21.55
N ARG A 314 -14.84 12.84 -21.58
CA ARG A 314 -14.72 12.05 -22.82
C ARG A 314 -16.03 11.41 -23.27
N VAL A 315 -16.92 11.07 -22.30
CA VAL A 315 -18.16 10.35 -22.58
C VAL A 315 -19.34 11.32 -22.72
N SER A 316 -19.36 12.40 -21.95
CA SER A 316 -20.42 13.42 -22.00
C SER A 316 -19.87 14.80 -21.59
N PRO A 317 -19.51 15.66 -22.56
CA PRO A 317 -18.99 17.00 -22.25
C PRO A 317 -19.93 17.84 -21.37
N LEU A 318 -21.26 17.70 -21.56
CA LEU A 318 -22.27 18.40 -20.77
C LEU A 318 -22.32 17.99 -19.29
N VAL A 319 -22.00 16.72 -18.98
CA VAL A 319 -21.96 16.22 -17.59
C VAL A 319 -20.70 16.75 -16.86
N ALA A 320 -19.61 16.89 -17.59
CA ALA A 320 -18.37 17.48 -17.04
C ALA A 320 -18.56 18.92 -16.59
N GLU A 321 -19.28 19.76 -17.37
CA GLU A 321 -19.57 21.14 -17.02
C GLU A 321 -20.52 21.26 -15.80
N LYS A 322 -21.57 20.44 -15.74
CA LYS A 322 -22.50 20.42 -14.60
C LYS A 322 -21.81 19.95 -13.30
N GLY A 323 -20.96 18.92 -13.38
CA GLY A 323 -20.16 18.44 -12.26
C GLY A 323 -19.22 19.50 -11.71
N LEU A 324 -18.55 20.25 -12.58
CA LEU A 324 -17.65 21.35 -12.20
C LEU A 324 -18.42 22.51 -11.51
N ALA A 325 -19.60 22.88 -12.03
CA ALA A 325 -20.43 23.93 -11.46
C ALA A 325 -20.95 23.58 -10.06
N GLN A 326 -21.38 22.33 -9.83
CA GLN A 326 -21.80 21.86 -8.51
C GLN A 326 -20.68 21.82 -7.46
N ARG A 327 -19.44 21.58 -7.89
CA ARG A 327 -18.25 21.58 -7.01
C ARG A 327 -17.84 22.97 -6.57
N VAL A 328 -17.85 23.92 -7.51
CA VAL A 328 -17.60 25.34 -7.18
C VAL A 328 -18.64 25.83 -6.17
N ALA A 329 -19.90 25.41 -6.30
CA ALA A 329 -20.95 25.73 -5.35
C ALA A 329 -20.73 25.10 -3.96
N ARG A 330 -20.33 23.79 -3.88
CA ARG A 330 -20.04 23.11 -2.61
C ARG A 330 -18.76 23.60 -1.94
N GLY A 331 -17.71 23.90 -2.71
CA GLY A 331 -16.47 24.47 -2.19
C GLY A 331 -16.68 25.87 -1.59
N ARG A 332 -17.55 26.70 -2.18
CA ARG A 332 -17.92 28.01 -1.63
C ARG A 332 -18.78 27.88 -0.36
N ALA A 333 -19.67 26.89 -0.27
CA ALA A 333 -20.47 26.65 0.91
C ALA A 333 -19.63 26.14 2.11
N ALA A 334 -18.59 25.35 1.86
CA ALA A 334 -17.68 24.87 2.91
C ALA A 334 -16.74 25.99 3.42
N SER A 335 -16.35 26.95 2.56
CA SER A 335 -15.50 28.09 2.97
C SER A 335 -16.29 29.24 3.63
N SER A 336 -17.61 29.23 3.58
CA SER A 336 -18.48 30.19 4.28
C SER A 336 -18.98 29.67 5.62
N ALA A 337 -18.67 28.41 6.00
CA ALA A 337 -19.04 27.77 7.26
C ALA A 337 -17.84 27.57 8.22
N SER A 338 -16.65 28.03 7.84
CA SER A 338 -15.44 28.16 8.65
C SER A 338 -15.17 29.65 8.93
#